data_80510168af8bf146332702c4af342a0c
#
_entry.id   80510168af8bf146332702c4af342a0c
#
_cell.length_a   1.000
_cell.length_b   1.000
_cell.length_c   1.000
_cell.angle_alpha   90.00
_cell.angle_beta   90.00
_cell.angle_gamma   90.00
#
_symmetry.space_group_name_H-M   'P 1'
#
loop_
_entity.id
_entity.type
_entity.pdbx_description
1 polymer ?
#
loop_
_entity_poly.entity_id
_entity_poly.type
_entity_poly.pdbx_seq_one_letter_code
_entity_poly.pdbx_strand_id
1 'polypeptide(L)'
;MSHEKIRDHIDCLNCGKIVTEKYCPNCGQENAESRKSFSYLFTHFVEDLTHYDNAFWKTIQYLLFRPSRLTREYLSGKRKKYVAPVKLYIFISFITFFLPGILPEINHKSDTLRQTRQAEAHKYDDNYKEVDSILEKNQIPKTKIGNYRSVREFDSIQKTLPESKKPSKLMAKFERRLAEINETYTIKEIISKFRESFIHNLPKVLFLYLPLFAFSLWLFHNKKKWYYFEHGIFTLHYFSFLLLSTTLFMTISWLFDLMGDNGLLSVLQFIITCVYLGWGFTYFFKAHRFLYHEKRYISNIKSLLLFFINSFLILIVLLMFIVYTILYLH
;
A
#
# COMPACT_ATOMS: atom_id res chain seq x y z
N MET A 1 -29.97 -14.13 -6.24
CA MET A 1 -29.56 -15.49 -5.82
C MET A 1 -29.07 -16.20 -7.07
N SER A 2 -27.76 -16.30 -7.27
CA SER A 2 -27.21 -17.08 -8.39
C SER A 2 -27.48 -18.55 -8.06
N HIS A 3 -28.32 -19.20 -8.89
CA HIS A 3 -28.52 -20.63 -8.82
C HIS A 3 -27.24 -21.31 -9.31
N GLU A 4 -26.32 -21.63 -8.42
CA GLU A 4 -25.20 -22.51 -8.76
C GLU A 4 -25.76 -23.86 -9.26
N LYS A 5 -25.25 -24.30 -10.40
CA LYS A 5 -25.64 -25.58 -10.99
C LYS A 5 -25.17 -26.69 -10.04
N ILE A 6 -26.12 -27.40 -9.45
CA ILE A 6 -25.83 -28.57 -8.62
C ILE A 6 -25.23 -29.65 -9.53
N ARG A 7 -24.22 -30.37 -9.06
CA ARG A 7 -23.62 -31.46 -9.79
C ARG A 7 -24.64 -32.57 -9.99
N ASP A 8 -24.64 -33.16 -11.17
CA ASP A 8 -25.48 -34.35 -11.48
C ASP A 8 -25.04 -35.60 -10.72
N HIS A 9 -23.80 -35.64 -10.19
CA HIS A 9 -23.30 -36.72 -9.35
C HIS A 9 -23.74 -36.54 -7.91
N ILE A 10 -24.27 -37.60 -7.34
CA ILE A 10 -24.86 -37.68 -6.00
C ILE A 10 -23.85 -38.01 -4.89
N ASP A 11 -22.55 -38.11 -5.21
CA ASP A 11 -21.48 -38.35 -4.23
C ASP A 11 -20.78 -37.08 -3.80
N CYS A 12 -20.52 -36.93 -2.51
CA CYS A 12 -19.75 -35.84 -1.98
C CYS A 12 -18.27 -35.95 -2.33
N LEU A 13 -17.68 -34.94 -2.98
CA LEU A 13 -16.27 -34.93 -3.35
C LEU A 13 -15.31 -35.00 -2.15
N ASN A 14 -15.77 -34.62 -0.95
CA ASN A 14 -14.93 -34.60 0.24
C ASN A 14 -15.02 -35.90 1.07
N CYS A 15 -16.22 -36.41 1.30
CA CYS A 15 -16.42 -37.54 2.20
C CYS A 15 -17.02 -38.78 1.52
N GLY A 16 -17.35 -38.73 0.23
CA GLY A 16 -17.90 -39.85 -0.55
C GLY A 16 -19.34 -40.25 -0.21
N LYS A 17 -20.01 -39.56 0.72
CA LYS A 17 -21.41 -39.86 1.06
C LYS A 17 -22.38 -39.27 0.04
N ILE A 18 -23.55 -39.91 -0.10
CA ILE A 18 -24.62 -39.47 -0.99
C ILE A 18 -25.15 -38.10 -0.55
N VAL A 19 -25.24 -37.17 -1.50
CA VAL A 19 -25.73 -35.79 -1.33
C VAL A 19 -26.88 -35.56 -2.31
N THR A 20 -28.08 -35.45 -1.80
CA THR A 20 -29.30 -35.19 -2.58
C THR A 20 -29.68 -33.68 -2.56
N GLU A 21 -29.04 -32.93 -1.68
CA GLU A 21 -29.30 -31.51 -1.46
C GLU A 21 -28.12 -30.65 -1.84
N LYS A 22 -28.26 -29.34 -1.71
CA LYS A 22 -27.22 -28.35 -2.02
C LYS A 22 -25.94 -28.54 -1.17
N TYR A 23 -26.09 -29.03 0.06
CA TYR A 23 -24.97 -29.25 0.98
C TYR A 23 -24.95 -30.70 1.48
N CYS A 24 -23.76 -31.24 1.64
CA CYS A 24 -23.58 -32.58 2.20
C CYS A 24 -24.02 -32.62 3.67
N PRO A 25 -24.97 -33.50 4.05
CA PRO A 25 -25.48 -33.56 5.43
C PRO A 25 -24.43 -34.09 6.42
N ASN A 26 -23.36 -34.73 5.92
CA ASN A 26 -22.32 -35.32 6.77
C ASN A 26 -21.15 -34.36 7.04
N CYS A 27 -20.68 -33.61 6.02
CA CYS A 27 -19.49 -32.75 6.14
C CYS A 27 -19.74 -31.27 5.81
N GLY A 28 -20.95 -30.90 5.41
CA GLY A 28 -21.33 -29.51 5.11
C GLY A 28 -20.79 -28.96 3.79
N GLN A 29 -20.08 -29.78 2.99
CA GLN A 29 -19.54 -29.29 1.71
C GLN A 29 -20.66 -29.07 0.70
N GLU A 30 -20.58 -27.93 -0.01
CA GLU A 30 -21.49 -27.62 -1.11
C GLU A 30 -21.27 -28.57 -2.31
N ASN A 31 -22.38 -29.09 -2.87
CA ASN A 31 -22.37 -30.00 -4.02
C ASN A 31 -22.33 -29.19 -5.35
N ALA A 32 -21.25 -28.45 -5.53
CA ALA A 32 -21.01 -27.61 -6.72
C ALA A 32 -19.88 -28.17 -7.58
N GLU A 33 -19.83 -27.78 -8.86
CA GLU A 33 -18.74 -28.15 -9.78
C GLU A 33 -17.40 -27.57 -9.30
N SER A 34 -16.36 -28.44 -9.25
CA SER A 34 -15.03 -28.07 -8.75
C SER A 34 -14.19 -27.23 -9.73
N ARG A 35 -14.48 -27.33 -11.03
CA ARG A 35 -13.75 -26.56 -12.07
C ARG A 35 -14.48 -25.25 -12.36
N LYS A 36 -13.98 -24.17 -11.81
CA LYS A 36 -14.49 -22.82 -12.05
C LYS A 36 -13.42 -22.01 -12.79
N SER A 37 -13.84 -21.17 -13.75
CA SER A 37 -12.91 -20.26 -14.44
C SER A 37 -12.43 -19.15 -13.46
N PHE A 38 -11.26 -18.57 -13.72
CA PHE A 38 -10.79 -17.44 -12.96
C PHE A 38 -11.76 -16.23 -13.02
N SER A 39 -12.35 -16.01 -14.20
CA SER A 39 -13.40 -15.01 -14.38
C SER A 39 -14.60 -15.26 -13.47
N TYR A 40 -15.04 -16.52 -13.33
CA TYR A 40 -16.12 -16.89 -12.41
C TYR A 40 -15.76 -16.59 -10.95
N LEU A 41 -14.53 -16.93 -10.52
CA LEU A 41 -14.06 -16.62 -9.16
C LEU A 41 -14.01 -15.11 -8.90
N PHE A 42 -13.57 -14.33 -9.90
CA PHE A 42 -13.51 -12.88 -9.79
C PHE A 42 -14.91 -12.27 -9.79
N THR A 43 -15.79 -12.70 -10.70
CA THR A 43 -17.18 -12.25 -10.74
C THR A 43 -17.91 -12.59 -9.44
N HIS A 44 -17.79 -13.81 -8.94
CA HIS A 44 -18.37 -14.21 -7.65
C HIS A 44 -17.77 -13.44 -6.47
N PHE A 45 -16.46 -13.14 -6.49
CA PHE A 45 -15.86 -12.29 -5.48
C PHE A 45 -16.45 -10.87 -5.49
N VAL A 46 -16.67 -10.30 -6.68
CA VAL A 46 -17.30 -8.99 -6.86
C VAL A 46 -18.80 -9.07 -6.52
N GLU A 47 -19.50 -10.12 -6.97
CA GLU A 47 -20.89 -10.37 -6.64
C GLU A 47 -21.09 -10.56 -5.13
N ASP A 48 -20.28 -11.37 -4.45
CA ASP A 48 -20.30 -11.53 -2.99
C ASP A 48 -20.05 -10.20 -2.23
N LEU A 49 -19.33 -9.27 -2.84
CA LEU A 49 -19.14 -7.92 -2.31
C LEU A 49 -20.33 -7.00 -2.61
N THR A 50 -20.98 -7.14 -3.79
CA THR A 50 -22.06 -6.28 -4.27
C THR A 50 -23.46 -6.82 -3.94
N HIS A 51 -23.66 -8.14 -3.85
CA HIS A 51 -24.93 -8.73 -3.41
C HIS A 51 -25.30 -8.44 -1.95
N TYR A 52 -24.36 -7.89 -1.17
CA TYR A 52 -24.66 -7.26 0.11
C TYR A 52 -25.04 -5.78 -0.06
N ASP A 53 -25.86 -5.43 -1.05
CA ASP A 53 -26.18 -4.03 -1.40
C ASP A 53 -26.34 -3.12 -0.19
N ASN A 54 -27.09 -3.55 0.81
CA ASN A 54 -27.32 -2.76 2.02
C ASN A 54 -26.14 -2.86 3.02
N ALA A 55 -25.47 -4.01 3.12
CA ALA A 55 -24.36 -4.22 4.07
C ALA A 55 -23.09 -3.53 3.58
N PHE A 56 -22.82 -3.53 2.28
CA PHE A 56 -21.64 -2.87 1.69
C PHE A 56 -21.73 -1.35 1.86
N TRP A 57 -22.78 -0.71 1.37
CA TRP A 57 -22.95 0.73 1.48
C TRP A 57 -22.97 1.22 2.91
N LYS A 58 -23.61 0.46 3.80
CA LYS A 58 -23.60 0.75 5.24
C LYS A 58 -22.20 0.63 5.86
N THR A 59 -21.41 -0.35 5.42
CA THR A 59 -20.01 -0.50 5.85
C THR A 59 -19.19 0.69 5.42
N ILE A 60 -19.28 1.12 4.15
CA ILE A 60 -18.58 2.28 3.60
C ILE A 60 -18.99 3.56 4.34
N GLN A 61 -20.29 3.79 4.54
CA GLN A 61 -20.78 4.96 5.27
C GLN A 61 -20.25 5.01 6.71
N TYR A 62 -20.26 3.87 7.42
CA TYR A 62 -19.77 3.82 8.79
C TYR A 62 -18.26 3.95 8.85
N LEU A 63 -17.56 3.39 7.89
CA LEU A 63 -16.10 3.50 7.76
C LEU A 63 -15.68 4.96 7.62
N LEU A 64 -16.31 5.72 6.74
CA LEU A 64 -15.96 7.11 6.47
C LEU A 64 -16.41 8.06 7.59
N PHE A 65 -17.67 7.98 8.00
CA PHE A 65 -18.29 9.05 8.80
C PHE A 65 -18.50 8.70 10.29
N ARG A 66 -18.31 7.43 10.69
CA ARG A 66 -18.57 6.99 12.06
C ARG A 66 -17.38 6.25 12.67
N PRO A 67 -16.31 6.99 13.06
CA PRO A 67 -15.08 6.40 13.59
C PRO A 67 -15.35 5.36 14.67
N SER A 68 -14.78 4.16 14.52
CA SER A 68 -14.88 2.98 15.41
C SER A 68 -16.27 2.33 15.55
N ARG A 69 -17.35 2.94 15.05
CA ARG A 69 -18.69 2.32 15.19
C ARG A 69 -18.75 0.97 14.47
N LEU A 70 -18.20 0.90 13.27
CA LEU A 70 -18.08 -0.34 12.49
C LEU A 70 -17.32 -1.41 13.29
N THR A 71 -16.17 -1.06 13.84
CA THR A 71 -15.34 -1.97 14.65
C THR A 71 -16.11 -2.48 15.87
N ARG A 72 -16.75 -1.59 16.62
CA ARG A 72 -17.51 -1.97 17.82
C ARG A 72 -18.69 -2.88 17.51
N GLU A 73 -19.47 -2.57 16.48
CA GLU A 73 -20.61 -3.40 16.09
C GLU A 73 -20.15 -4.77 15.58
N TYR A 74 -19.03 -4.83 14.85
CA TYR A 74 -18.46 -6.10 14.42
C TYR A 74 -17.96 -6.94 15.60
N LEU A 75 -17.26 -6.33 16.56
CA LEU A 75 -16.78 -7.00 17.77
C LEU A 75 -17.93 -7.40 18.71
N SER A 76 -19.07 -6.70 18.70
CA SER A 76 -20.27 -7.11 19.43
C SER A 76 -21.02 -8.28 18.78
N GLY A 77 -20.46 -8.91 17.73
CA GLY A 77 -21.02 -10.10 17.08
C GLY A 77 -21.95 -9.84 15.89
N LYS A 78 -22.20 -8.58 15.49
CA LYS A 78 -23.09 -8.24 14.36
C LYS A 78 -22.37 -8.40 13.00
N ARG A 79 -21.78 -9.58 12.78
CA ARG A 79 -20.86 -9.83 11.64
C ARG A 79 -21.58 -9.91 10.29
N LYS A 80 -22.83 -10.43 10.27
CA LYS A 80 -23.61 -10.54 9.02
C LYS A 80 -24.11 -9.20 8.48
N LYS A 81 -24.10 -8.15 9.31
CA LYS A 81 -24.63 -6.83 8.96
C LYS A 81 -23.61 -5.95 8.21
N TYR A 82 -22.37 -6.37 8.17
CA TYR A 82 -21.23 -5.63 7.62
C TYR A 82 -20.31 -6.55 6.84
N VAL A 83 -19.55 -5.97 5.92
CA VAL A 83 -18.48 -6.69 5.22
C VAL A 83 -17.39 -7.10 6.20
N ALA A 84 -16.88 -8.32 6.06
CA ALA A 84 -15.80 -8.82 6.93
C ALA A 84 -14.53 -7.93 6.77
N PRO A 85 -13.84 -7.58 7.86
CA PRO A 85 -12.73 -6.59 7.84
C PRO A 85 -11.62 -6.93 6.87
N VAL A 86 -11.23 -8.20 6.78
CA VAL A 86 -10.19 -8.66 5.84
C VAL A 86 -10.64 -8.53 4.39
N LYS A 87 -11.88 -8.95 4.07
CA LYS A 87 -12.47 -8.78 2.73
C LYS A 87 -12.53 -7.31 2.34
N LEU A 88 -12.99 -6.45 3.27
CA LEU A 88 -13.09 -5.00 3.07
C LEU A 88 -11.72 -4.39 2.77
N TYR A 89 -10.69 -4.72 3.57
CA TYR A 89 -9.33 -4.23 3.38
C TYR A 89 -8.76 -4.65 2.02
N ILE A 90 -8.85 -5.93 1.67
CA ILE A 90 -8.35 -6.45 0.39
C ILE A 90 -9.03 -5.74 -0.78
N PHE A 91 -10.35 -5.60 -0.74
CA PHE A 91 -11.12 -4.94 -1.80
C PHE A 91 -10.74 -3.47 -1.99
N ILE A 92 -10.72 -2.70 -0.90
CA ILE A 92 -10.36 -1.29 -0.95
C ILE A 92 -8.89 -1.13 -1.37
N SER A 93 -7.99 -1.97 -0.85
CA SER A 93 -6.58 -1.98 -1.23
C SER A 93 -6.41 -2.21 -2.73
N PHE A 94 -7.11 -3.21 -3.28
CA PHE A 94 -7.10 -3.47 -4.72
C PHE A 94 -7.54 -2.24 -5.52
N ILE A 95 -8.67 -1.62 -5.18
CA ILE A 95 -9.16 -0.42 -5.88
C ILE A 95 -8.13 0.72 -5.77
N THR A 96 -7.60 0.98 -4.58
CA THR A 96 -6.67 2.09 -4.33
C THR A 96 -5.40 1.98 -5.18
N PHE A 97 -4.84 0.79 -5.31
CA PHE A 97 -3.58 0.60 -6.06
C PHE A 97 -3.78 0.36 -7.55
N PHE A 98 -4.96 -0.14 -7.95
CA PHE A 98 -5.26 -0.41 -9.34
C PHE A 98 -5.81 0.83 -10.08
N LEU A 99 -6.55 1.68 -9.38
CA LEU A 99 -7.20 2.86 -9.95
C LEU A 99 -6.22 3.82 -10.67
N PRO A 100 -5.04 4.16 -10.11
CA PRO A 100 -4.09 5.05 -10.79
C PRO A 100 -3.60 4.50 -12.14
N GLY A 101 -3.55 3.17 -12.30
CA GLY A 101 -3.14 2.54 -13.55
C GLY A 101 -4.22 2.57 -14.64
N ILE A 102 -5.49 2.81 -14.27
CA ILE A 102 -6.62 2.90 -15.22
C ILE A 102 -6.89 4.35 -15.60
N LEU A 103 -6.69 5.29 -14.66
CA LEU A 103 -6.94 6.70 -14.92
C LEU A 103 -5.94 7.23 -15.95
N PRO A 104 -6.38 7.85 -17.05
CA PRO A 104 -5.47 8.43 -18.02
C PRO A 104 -4.63 9.54 -17.38
N GLU A 105 -3.36 9.58 -17.72
CA GLU A 105 -2.47 10.67 -17.33
C GLU A 105 -2.92 11.97 -18.00
N ILE A 106 -3.33 12.97 -17.22
CA ILE A 106 -3.73 14.27 -17.71
C ILE A 106 -2.50 15.17 -17.72
N ASN A 107 -1.95 15.38 -18.91
CA ASN A 107 -0.82 16.27 -19.12
C ASN A 107 -1.29 17.72 -19.35
N HIS A 108 -1.85 18.37 -18.32
CA HIS A 108 -2.20 19.79 -18.33
C HIS A 108 -1.05 20.72 -17.99
N LYS A 109 0.17 20.40 -18.37
CA LYS A 109 1.21 21.43 -18.35
C LYS A 109 1.08 22.24 -19.65
N SER A 110 0.68 23.49 -19.49
CA SER A 110 0.55 24.47 -20.57
C SER A 110 1.66 24.27 -21.61
N ASP A 111 1.28 24.16 -22.87
CA ASP A 111 2.19 23.92 -24.00
C ASP A 111 3.39 24.90 -24.02
N THR A 112 3.21 26.09 -23.48
CA THR A 112 4.26 27.11 -23.32
C THR A 112 5.35 26.69 -22.32
N LEU A 113 5.00 26.15 -21.15
CA LEU A 113 5.96 25.61 -20.17
C LEU A 113 6.57 24.30 -20.65
N ARG A 114 5.85 23.55 -21.48
CA ARG A 114 6.34 22.32 -22.10
C ARG A 114 7.36 22.61 -23.19
N GLN A 115 7.10 23.63 -24.02
CA GLN A 115 8.05 24.09 -25.05
C GLN A 115 9.31 24.68 -24.43
N THR A 116 9.20 25.51 -23.39
CA THR A 116 10.36 26.04 -22.66
C THR A 116 11.14 24.95 -21.95
N ARG A 117 10.47 24.03 -21.27
CA ARG A 117 11.12 22.87 -20.63
C ARG A 117 11.64 21.84 -21.64
N GLN A 118 10.98 21.66 -22.78
CA GLN A 118 11.50 20.81 -23.85
C GLN A 118 12.71 21.41 -24.53
N ALA A 119 12.72 22.73 -24.74
CA ALA A 119 13.90 23.44 -25.24
C ALA A 119 15.05 23.42 -24.23
N GLU A 120 14.77 23.63 -22.95
CA GLU A 120 15.76 23.46 -21.88
C GLU A 120 16.17 21.99 -21.71
N ALA A 121 15.23 21.03 -21.79
CA ALA A 121 15.51 19.60 -21.71
C ALA A 121 16.32 19.12 -22.92
N HIS A 122 16.06 19.63 -24.15
CA HIS A 122 16.90 19.33 -25.32
C HIS A 122 18.30 19.88 -25.16
N LYS A 123 18.44 21.11 -24.68
CA LYS A 123 19.76 21.72 -24.41
C LYS A 123 20.48 21.00 -23.25
N TYR A 124 19.73 20.51 -22.26
CA TYR A 124 20.24 19.65 -21.20
C TYR A 124 20.62 18.27 -21.73
N ASP A 125 19.80 17.65 -22.57
CA ASP A 125 19.99 16.29 -23.10
C ASP A 125 21.20 16.24 -24.05
N ASP A 126 21.44 17.28 -24.86
CA ASP A 126 22.63 17.38 -25.72
C ASP A 126 23.91 17.60 -24.90
N ASN A 127 23.88 18.45 -23.87
CA ASN A 127 25.00 18.57 -22.93
C ASN A 127 25.23 17.27 -22.12
N TYR A 128 24.19 16.55 -21.73
CA TYR A 128 24.33 15.25 -21.06
C TYR A 128 24.90 14.17 -21.98
N LYS A 129 24.51 14.13 -23.27
CA LYS A 129 25.08 13.18 -24.24
C LYS A 129 26.57 13.45 -24.46
N GLU A 130 26.97 14.71 -24.52
CA GLU A 130 28.38 15.09 -24.62
C GLU A 130 29.14 14.73 -23.34
N VAL A 131 28.60 15.04 -22.18
CA VAL A 131 29.15 14.65 -20.86
C VAL A 131 29.19 13.13 -20.71
N ASP A 132 28.12 12.42 -21.07
CA ASP A 132 28.07 10.96 -21.02
C ASP A 132 29.11 10.32 -21.94
N SER A 133 29.33 10.89 -23.16
CA SER A 133 30.37 10.41 -24.06
C SER A 133 31.78 10.62 -23.51
N ILE A 134 32.00 11.73 -22.80
CA ILE A 134 33.26 12.04 -22.12
C ILE A 134 33.46 11.11 -20.91
N LEU A 135 32.40 10.85 -20.14
CA LEU A 135 32.43 9.94 -19.00
C LEU A 135 32.71 8.50 -19.43
N GLU A 136 32.09 8.03 -20.53
CA GLU A 136 32.32 6.70 -21.10
C GLU A 136 33.75 6.57 -21.64
N LYS A 137 34.24 7.58 -22.37
CA LYS A 137 35.60 7.60 -22.90
C LYS A 137 36.67 7.58 -21.80
N ASN A 138 36.39 8.21 -20.66
CA ASN A 138 37.30 8.26 -19.51
C ASN A 138 37.01 7.20 -18.45
N GLN A 139 36.07 6.27 -18.67
CA GLN A 139 35.61 5.26 -17.70
C GLN A 139 35.16 5.87 -16.36
N ILE A 140 34.62 7.08 -16.39
CA ILE A 140 34.09 7.76 -15.20
C ILE A 140 32.63 7.33 -15.02
N PRO A 141 32.25 6.77 -13.88
CA PRO A 141 30.87 6.32 -13.63
C PRO A 141 29.88 7.49 -13.68
N LYS A 142 28.73 7.24 -14.31
CA LYS A 142 27.64 8.21 -14.53
C LYS A 142 27.02 8.75 -13.22
N THR A 143 27.22 8.04 -12.11
CA THR A 143 26.58 8.34 -10.83
C THR A 143 27.55 8.03 -9.68
N LYS A 144 27.42 8.74 -8.56
CA LYS A 144 28.10 8.41 -7.31
C LYS A 144 27.10 8.35 -6.16
N ILE A 145 26.60 7.17 -5.90
CA ILE A 145 25.80 6.87 -4.68
C ILE A 145 26.65 5.98 -3.77
N GLY A 146 26.85 6.39 -2.52
CA GLY A 146 27.67 5.65 -1.57
C GLY A 146 29.18 5.99 -1.68
N ASN A 147 30.00 5.08 -1.16
CA ASN A 147 31.44 5.32 -0.98
C ASN A 147 32.27 5.05 -2.24
N TYR A 148 31.81 4.17 -3.13
CA TYR A 148 32.55 3.67 -4.26
C TYR A 148 31.86 4.02 -5.57
N ARG A 149 32.63 4.41 -6.57
CA ARG A 149 32.14 4.77 -7.91
C ARG A 149 31.95 3.54 -8.80
N SER A 150 32.81 2.51 -8.61
CA SER A 150 32.83 1.33 -9.45
C SER A 150 33.09 0.07 -8.65
N VAL A 151 32.72 -1.09 -9.20
CA VAL A 151 33.02 -2.40 -8.60
C VAL A 151 34.53 -2.62 -8.52
N ARG A 152 35.27 -2.16 -9.52
CA ARG A 152 36.75 -2.25 -9.55
C ARG A 152 37.38 -1.46 -8.40
N GLU A 153 36.87 -0.25 -8.13
CA GLU A 153 37.33 0.57 -7.00
C GLU A 153 37.03 -0.11 -5.66
N PHE A 154 35.80 -0.63 -5.50
CA PHE A 154 35.42 -1.41 -4.32
C PHE A 154 36.34 -2.61 -4.10
N ASP A 155 36.49 -3.48 -5.11
CA ASP A 155 37.31 -4.70 -5.00
C ASP A 155 38.79 -4.39 -4.73
N SER A 156 39.35 -3.29 -5.30
CA SER A 156 40.72 -2.85 -5.06
C SER A 156 40.93 -2.39 -3.61
N ILE A 157 40.01 -1.57 -3.10
CA ILE A 157 40.10 -1.06 -1.72
C ILE A 157 39.89 -2.19 -0.71
N GLN A 158 38.95 -3.11 -0.97
CA GLN A 158 38.71 -4.27 -0.09
C GLN A 158 39.93 -5.19 0.03
N LYS A 159 40.77 -5.30 -1.03
CA LYS A 159 42.00 -6.07 -0.98
C LYS A 159 43.11 -5.42 -0.14
N THR A 160 43.13 -4.09 -0.06
CA THR A 160 44.15 -3.33 0.69
C THR A 160 43.77 -3.06 2.14
N LEU A 161 42.48 -3.18 2.50
CA LEU A 161 41.98 -2.95 3.85
C LEU A 161 42.40 -4.08 4.81
N PRO A 162 42.92 -3.74 6.00
CA PRO A 162 43.19 -4.73 7.06
C PRO A 162 41.86 -5.37 7.52
N GLU A 163 41.89 -6.63 7.94
CA GLU A 163 40.72 -7.41 8.38
C GLU A 163 39.84 -6.69 9.43
N SER A 164 40.47 -5.93 10.34
CA SER A 164 39.77 -5.17 11.39
C SER A 164 38.93 -4.00 10.86
N LYS A 165 39.19 -3.53 9.63
CA LYS A 165 38.48 -2.41 8.98
C LYS A 165 37.56 -2.86 7.85
N LYS A 166 37.54 -4.14 7.50
CA LYS A 166 36.63 -4.66 6.50
C LYS A 166 35.18 -4.57 6.98
N PRO A 167 34.26 -4.11 6.12
CA PRO A 167 32.84 -4.09 6.45
C PRO A 167 32.30 -5.51 6.66
N SER A 168 31.22 -5.65 7.41
CA SER A 168 30.52 -6.92 7.57
C SER A 168 30.10 -7.48 6.19
N LYS A 169 29.94 -8.81 6.08
CA LYS A 169 29.54 -9.48 4.83
C LYS A 169 28.29 -8.85 4.18
N LEU A 170 27.32 -8.43 5.02
CA LEU A 170 26.10 -7.80 4.53
C LEU A 170 26.37 -6.38 3.99
N MET A 171 27.18 -5.62 4.70
CA MET A 171 27.57 -4.26 4.29
C MET A 171 28.43 -4.27 3.03
N ALA A 172 29.38 -5.21 2.94
CA ALA A 172 30.19 -5.40 1.73
C ALA A 172 29.31 -5.74 0.50
N LYS A 173 28.31 -6.61 0.66
CA LYS A 173 27.35 -6.93 -0.40
C LYS A 173 26.55 -5.70 -0.81
N PHE A 174 26.11 -4.89 0.15
CA PHE A 174 25.34 -3.68 -0.11
C PHE A 174 26.19 -2.62 -0.82
N GLU A 175 27.40 -2.33 -0.36
CA GLU A 175 28.31 -1.36 -0.98
C GLU A 175 28.73 -1.78 -2.40
N ARG A 176 29.00 -3.08 -2.59
CA ARG A 176 29.30 -3.62 -3.94
C ARG A 176 28.11 -3.44 -4.87
N ARG A 177 26.90 -3.66 -4.37
CA ARG A 177 25.68 -3.46 -5.18
C ARG A 177 25.45 -1.99 -5.53
N LEU A 178 25.74 -1.06 -4.63
CA LEU A 178 25.72 0.37 -4.94
C LEU A 178 26.74 0.74 -6.01
N ALA A 179 27.94 0.15 -5.96
CA ALA A 179 28.96 0.36 -6.99
C ALA A 179 28.53 -0.18 -8.36
N GLU A 180 27.87 -1.35 -8.42
CA GLU A 180 27.28 -1.89 -9.67
C GLU A 180 26.20 -0.96 -10.23
N ILE A 181 25.33 -0.43 -9.37
CA ILE A 181 24.26 0.51 -9.76
C ILE A 181 24.86 1.80 -10.33
N ASN A 182 25.95 2.32 -9.73
CA ASN A 182 26.64 3.51 -10.22
C ASN A 182 27.24 3.32 -11.62
N GLU A 183 27.72 2.12 -11.96
CA GLU A 183 28.22 1.80 -13.29
C GLU A 183 27.11 1.65 -14.32
N THR A 184 25.96 1.13 -13.91
CA THR A 184 24.92 0.68 -14.83
C THR A 184 23.88 1.76 -15.11
N TYR A 185 23.50 2.56 -14.10
CA TYR A 185 22.34 3.45 -14.16
C TYR A 185 22.70 4.91 -13.89
N THR A 186 21.99 5.81 -14.56
CA THR A 186 21.94 7.24 -14.23
C THR A 186 21.02 7.48 -13.02
N ILE A 187 21.17 8.65 -12.36
CA ILE A 187 20.27 9.05 -11.24
C ILE A 187 18.80 9.04 -11.65
N LYS A 188 18.50 9.50 -12.87
CA LYS A 188 17.13 9.50 -13.41
C LYS A 188 16.55 8.08 -13.50
N GLU A 189 17.32 7.13 -14.02
CA GLU A 189 16.91 5.74 -14.14
C GLU A 189 16.74 5.07 -12.78
N ILE A 190 17.65 5.35 -11.85
CA ILE A 190 17.54 4.85 -10.46
C ILE A 190 16.25 5.34 -9.80
N ILE A 191 15.95 6.63 -9.90
CA ILE A 191 14.73 7.22 -9.34
C ILE A 191 13.48 6.62 -10.00
N SER A 192 13.50 6.45 -11.34
CA SER A 192 12.37 5.87 -12.08
C SER A 192 12.11 4.42 -11.68
N LYS A 193 13.15 3.59 -11.69
CA LYS A 193 13.07 2.17 -11.28
C LYS A 193 12.67 2.03 -9.81
N PHE A 194 13.22 2.88 -8.95
CA PHE A 194 12.84 2.90 -7.53
C PHE A 194 11.37 3.26 -7.35
N ARG A 195 10.88 4.29 -8.03
CA ARG A 195 9.46 4.70 -8.00
C ARG A 195 8.54 3.57 -8.45
N GLU A 196 8.87 2.92 -9.55
CA GLU A 196 8.12 1.79 -10.09
C GLU A 196 8.09 0.62 -9.10
N SER A 197 9.25 0.21 -8.59
CA SER A 197 9.36 -0.83 -7.58
C SER A 197 8.63 -0.48 -6.30
N PHE A 198 8.68 0.79 -5.86
CA PHE A 198 7.99 1.28 -4.68
C PHE A 198 6.47 1.15 -4.84
N ILE A 199 5.90 1.68 -5.92
CA ILE A 199 4.46 1.64 -6.18
C ILE A 199 3.97 0.18 -6.25
N HIS A 200 4.72 -0.67 -6.94
CA HIS A 200 4.34 -2.08 -7.14
C HIS A 200 4.37 -2.91 -5.85
N ASN A 201 5.27 -2.59 -4.93
CA ASN A 201 5.42 -3.34 -3.68
C ASN A 201 4.73 -2.68 -2.47
N LEU A 202 4.24 -1.44 -2.60
CA LEU A 202 3.57 -0.72 -1.51
C LEU A 202 2.40 -1.52 -0.88
N PRO A 203 1.55 -2.23 -1.64
CA PRO A 203 0.50 -3.08 -1.05
C PRO A 203 1.05 -4.16 -0.12
N LYS A 204 2.16 -4.79 -0.50
CA LYS A 204 2.82 -5.84 0.29
C LYS A 204 3.42 -5.28 1.58
N VAL A 205 4.05 -4.10 1.47
CA VAL A 205 4.63 -3.38 2.63
C VAL A 205 3.54 -2.99 3.62
N LEU A 206 2.41 -2.46 3.14
CA LEU A 206 1.27 -2.13 3.99
C LEU A 206 0.70 -3.38 4.67
N PHE A 207 0.55 -4.48 3.94
CA PHE A 207 0.06 -5.74 4.52
C PHE A 207 0.98 -6.27 5.63
N LEU A 208 2.29 -6.18 5.43
CA LEU A 208 3.29 -6.54 6.44
C LEU A 208 3.23 -5.61 7.66
N TYR A 209 2.88 -4.35 7.45
CA TYR A 209 2.81 -3.34 8.53
C TYR A 209 1.57 -3.49 9.43
N LEU A 210 0.44 -4.04 8.92
CA LEU A 210 -0.79 -4.20 9.70
C LEU A 210 -0.59 -4.92 11.05
N PRO A 211 0.11 -6.08 11.13
CA PRO A 211 0.39 -6.74 12.39
C PRO A 211 1.21 -5.89 13.36
N LEU A 212 2.18 -5.13 12.85
CA LEU A 212 3.03 -4.25 13.67
C LEU A 212 2.20 -3.11 14.27
N PHE A 213 1.31 -2.52 13.49
CA PHE A 213 0.39 -1.50 13.97
C PHE A 213 -0.58 -2.06 15.04
N ALA A 214 -1.16 -3.23 14.80
CA ALA A 214 -2.01 -3.91 15.78
C ALA A 214 -1.25 -4.24 17.07
N PHE A 215 0.01 -4.63 16.96
CA PHE A 215 0.89 -4.93 18.09
C PHE A 215 1.21 -3.67 18.91
N SER A 216 1.48 -2.54 18.26
CA SER A 216 1.68 -1.26 18.95
C SER A 216 0.44 -0.86 19.76
N LEU A 217 -0.77 -1.00 19.20
CA LEU A 217 -2.01 -0.77 19.92
C LEU A 217 -2.16 -1.70 21.13
N TRP A 218 -1.88 -2.99 20.96
CA TRP A 218 -1.98 -3.98 22.02
C TRP A 218 -1.04 -3.70 23.21
N LEU A 219 0.15 -3.14 22.96
CA LEU A 219 1.09 -2.77 24.01
C LEU A 219 0.53 -1.70 24.97
N PHE A 220 -0.26 -0.75 24.46
CA PHE A 220 -0.77 0.39 25.21
C PHE A 220 -2.14 0.15 25.89
N HIS A 221 -2.72 -1.05 25.69
CA HIS A 221 -4.04 -1.34 26.24
C HIS A 221 -4.03 -2.52 27.20
N ASN A 222 -5.05 -2.58 28.07
CA ASN A 222 -5.18 -3.65 29.05
C ASN A 222 -5.43 -5.00 28.39
N LYS A 223 -4.46 -5.88 28.47
CA LYS A 223 -4.44 -7.22 27.85
C LYS A 223 -5.50 -8.17 28.38
N LYS A 224 -6.04 -7.93 29.58
CA LYS A 224 -7.14 -8.70 30.14
C LYS A 224 -8.49 -8.31 29.55
N LYS A 225 -8.61 -7.05 29.08
CA LYS A 225 -9.85 -6.51 28.50
C LYS A 225 -9.87 -6.58 26.98
N TRP A 226 -8.71 -6.42 26.34
CA TRP A 226 -8.55 -6.30 24.90
C TRP A 226 -7.56 -7.33 24.38
N TYR A 227 -8.04 -8.28 23.57
CA TYR A 227 -7.20 -9.27 22.92
C TYR A 227 -6.53 -8.71 21.67
N TYR A 228 -5.42 -9.30 21.25
CA TYR A 228 -4.71 -8.89 20.04
C TYR A 228 -5.61 -8.87 18.79
N PHE A 229 -6.52 -9.84 18.69
CA PHE A 229 -7.51 -9.93 17.61
C PHE A 229 -8.35 -8.66 17.46
N GLU A 230 -8.80 -8.04 18.55
CA GLU A 230 -9.64 -6.84 18.53
C GLU A 230 -8.88 -5.63 17.99
N HIS A 231 -7.58 -5.52 18.33
CA HIS A 231 -6.68 -4.53 17.75
C HIS A 231 -6.45 -4.79 16.25
N GLY A 232 -6.35 -6.06 15.83
CA GLY A 232 -6.26 -6.46 14.42
C GLY A 232 -7.49 -6.02 13.61
N ILE A 233 -8.70 -6.24 14.14
CA ILE A 233 -9.97 -5.79 13.50
C ILE A 233 -10.01 -4.26 13.39
N PHE A 234 -9.61 -3.55 14.44
CA PHE A 234 -9.52 -2.08 14.40
C PHE A 234 -8.52 -1.62 13.34
N THR A 235 -7.35 -2.22 13.31
CA THR A 235 -6.30 -1.91 12.32
C THR A 235 -6.80 -2.08 10.90
N LEU A 236 -7.44 -3.21 10.59
CA LEU A 236 -8.01 -3.46 9.27
C LEU A 236 -9.03 -2.40 8.86
N HIS A 237 -9.95 -2.02 9.76
CA HIS A 237 -10.92 -0.96 9.48
C HIS A 237 -10.25 0.40 9.34
N TYR A 238 -9.26 0.74 10.18
CA TYR A 238 -8.57 2.01 10.10
C TYR A 238 -7.76 2.14 8.79
N PHE A 239 -7.04 1.09 8.39
CA PHE A 239 -6.32 1.10 7.12
C PHE A 239 -7.26 1.08 5.91
N SER A 240 -8.40 0.38 6.00
CA SER A 240 -9.45 0.47 4.97
C SER A 240 -9.98 1.90 4.85
N PHE A 241 -10.16 2.62 5.97
CA PHE A 241 -10.53 4.04 5.95
C PHE A 241 -9.45 4.89 5.28
N LEU A 242 -8.17 4.73 5.64
CA LEU A 242 -7.07 5.47 5.03
C LEU A 242 -7.00 5.24 3.51
N LEU A 243 -7.04 4.00 3.08
CA LEU A 243 -7.01 3.65 1.66
C LEU A 243 -8.22 4.23 0.91
N LEU A 244 -9.42 4.05 1.44
CA LEU A 244 -10.64 4.56 0.81
C LEU A 244 -10.64 6.09 0.72
N SER A 245 -10.24 6.78 1.79
CA SER A 245 -10.14 8.25 1.79
C SER A 245 -9.07 8.74 0.81
N THR A 246 -7.94 8.01 0.68
CA THR A 246 -6.91 8.28 -0.33
C THR A 246 -7.46 8.10 -1.75
N THR A 247 -8.20 7.02 -2.00
CA THR A 247 -8.83 6.76 -3.30
C THR A 247 -9.80 7.88 -3.69
N LEU A 248 -10.65 8.30 -2.75
CA LEU A 248 -11.57 9.42 -2.97
C LEU A 248 -10.81 10.72 -3.23
N PHE A 249 -9.77 11.01 -2.46
CA PHE A 249 -8.94 12.20 -2.65
C PHE A 249 -8.25 12.18 -4.03
N MET A 250 -7.66 11.05 -4.44
CA MET A 250 -7.01 10.90 -5.75
C MET A 250 -8.03 11.10 -6.90
N THR A 251 -9.22 10.51 -6.77
CA THR A 251 -10.28 10.67 -7.78
C THR A 251 -10.74 12.11 -7.89
N ILE A 252 -10.93 12.80 -6.75
CA ILE A 252 -11.31 14.22 -6.74
C ILE A 252 -10.19 15.07 -7.36
N SER A 253 -8.93 14.84 -6.98
CA SER A 253 -7.79 15.58 -7.55
C SER A 253 -7.69 15.37 -9.06
N TRP A 254 -7.88 14.14 -9.53
CA TRP A 254 -7.91 13.83 -10.97
C TRP A 254 -9.05 14.54 -11.71
N LEU A 255 -10.24 14.65 -11.10
CA LEU A 255 -11.37 15.43 -11.68
C LEU A 255 -11.03 16.93 -11.76
N PHE A 256 -10.32 17.47 -10.77
CA PHE A 256 -9.86 18.87 -10.83
C PHE A 256 -8.84 19.06 -11.97
N ASP A 257 -7.92 18.12 -12.13
CA ASP A 257 -6.95 18.16 -13.22
C ASP A 257 -7.61 18.12 -14.61
N LEU A 258 -8.77 17.44 -14.75
CA LEU A 258 -9.58 17.46 -15.99
C LEU A 258 -10.19 18.83 -16.31
N MET A 259 -10.48 19.64 -15.29
CA MET A 259 -11.12 20.97 -15.46
C MET A 259 -10.12 22.05 -15.91
N GLY A 260 -8.82 21.73 -15.95
CA GLY A 260 -7.76 22.64 -16.38
C GLY A 260 -7.18 23.49 -15.25
N ASP A 261 -6.17 24.28 -15.60
CA ASP A 261 -5.34 25.01 -14.63
C ASP A 261 -5.88 26.44 -14.46
N ASN A 262 -6.74 26.63 -13.46
CA ASN A 262 -7.27 27.94 -13.05
C ASN A 262 -6.85 28.24 -11.60
N GLY A 263 -6.44 29.45 -11.31
CA GLY A 263 -6.02 29.87 -9.96
C GLY A 263 -7.07 29.56 -8.87
N LEU A 264 -8.37 29.68 -9.21
CA LEU A 264 -9.47 29.33 -8.29
C LEU A 264 -9.48 27.81 -8.00
N LEU A 265 -9.29 26.97 -9.03
CA LEU A 265 -9.26 25.51 -8.86
C LEU A 265 -8.05 25.07 -8.03
N SER A 266 -6.89 25.71 -8.21
CA SER A 266 -5.68 25.43 -7.40
C SER A 266 -5.91 25.76 -5.92
N VAL A 267 -6.58 26.87 -5.61
CA VAL A 267 -6.96 27.23 -4.22
C VAL A 267 -7.94 26.20 -3.65
N LEU A 268 -8.97 25.80 -4.41
CA LEU A 268 -9.92 24.78 -3.98
C LEU A 268 -9.22 23.41 -3.73
N GLN A 269 -8.32 23.00 -4.60
CA GLN A 269 -7.53 21.78 -4.43
C GLN A 269 -6.65 21.84 -3.19
N PHE A 270 -6.04 23.00 -2.90
CA PHE A 270 -5.30 23.19 -1.66
C PHE A 270 -6.20 23.05 -0.41
N ILE A 271 -7.39 23.64 -0.44
CA ILE A 271 -8.36 23.54 0.67
C ILE A 271 -8.78 22.08 0.86
N ILE A 272 -9.10 21.35 -0.22
CA ILE A 272 -9.47 19.92 -0.17
C ILE A 272 -8.33 19.09 0.41
N THR A 273 -7.09 19.38 0.03
CA THR A 273 -5.91 18.71 0.58
C THR A 273 -5.78 18.95 2.09
N CYS A 274 -5.96 20.18 2.56
CA CYS A 274 -5.93 20.52 3.98
C CYS A 274 -7.06 19.80 4.75
N VAL A 275 -8.27 19.76 4.18
CA VAL A 275 -9.42 19.04 4.77
C VAL A 275 -9.14 17.55 4.85
N TYR A 276 -8.62 16.94 3.77
CA TYR A 276 -8.27 15.52 3.73
C TYR A 276 -7.24 15.13 4.81
N LEU A 277 -6.15 15.90 4.90
CA LEU A 277 -5.11 15.67 5.90
C LEU A 277 -5.64 15.85 7.34
N GLY A 278 -6.39 16.93 7.58
CA GLY A 278 -7.01 17.22 8.89
C GLY A 278 -8.02 16.15 9.29
N TRP A 279 -8.82 15.67 8.33
CA TRP A 279 -9.80 14.60 8.58
C TRP A 279 -9.11 13.28 8.91
N GLY A 280 -8.13 12.85 8.11
CA GLY A 280 -7.36 11.63 8.37
C GLY A 280 -6.68 11.63 9.74
N PHE A 281 -6.06 12.76 10.12
CA PHE A 281 -5.43 12.93 11.42
C PHE A 281 -6.46 12.85 12.57
N THR A 282 -7.52 13.65 12.52
CA THR A 282 -8.53 13.67 13.59
C THR A 282 -9.33 12.38 13.68
N TYR A 283 -9.47 11.65 12.57
CA TYR A 283 -10.16 10.36 12.54
C TYR A 283 -9.52 9.34 13.47
N PHE A 284 -8.19 9.21 13.45
CA PHE A 284 -7.48 8.27 14.33
C PHE A 284 -7.77 8.55 15.82
N PHE A 285 -7.65 9.81 16.24
CA PHE A 285 -7.90 10.21 17.63
C PHE A 285 -9.34 9.91 18.07
N LYS A 286 -10.32 10.22 17.23
CA LYS A 286 -11.73 9.91 17.48
C LYS A 286 -11.96 8.40 17.50
N ALA A 287 -11.43 7.68 16.53
CA ALA A 287 -11.60 6.25 16.41
C ALA A 287 -11.02 5.50 17.62
N HIS A 288 -9.81 5.86 18.02
CA HIS A 288 -9.15 5.32 19.19
C HIS A 288 -9.98 5.55 20.47
N ARG A 289 -10.38 6.79 20.72
CA ARG A 289 -11.17 7.14 21.89
C ARG A 289 -12.49 6.37 21.96
N PHE A 290 -13.23 6.30 20.85
CA PHE A 290 -14.55 5.66 20.82
C PHE A 290 -14.47 4.13 20.90
N LEU A 291 -13.38 3.52 20.45
CA LEU A 291 -13.21 2.08 20.58
C LEU A 291 -12.93 1.68 22.02
N TYR A 292 -11.93 2.29 22.63
CA TYR A 292 -11.42 1.88 23.93
C TYR A 292 -12.20 2.48 25.11
N HIS A 293 -13.16 3.36 24.85
CA HIS A 293 -13.98 4.03 25.87
C HIS A 293 -13.16 4.74 26.95
N GLU A 294 -12.03 5.33 26.56
CA GLU A 294 -11.15 6.06 27.47
C GLU A 294 -11.55 7.53 27.61
N LYS A 295 -11.17 8.15 28.76
CA LYS A 295 -11.32 9.60 28.95
C LYS A 295 -10.55 10.36 27.86
N ARG A 296 -11.12 11.47 27.38
CA ARG A 296 -10.59 12.25 26.25
C ARG A 296 -9.09 12.59 26.37
N TYR A 297 -8.65 13.00 27.55
CA TYR A 297 -7.26 13.37 27.81
C TYR A 297 -6.31 12.17 27.68
N ILE A 298 -6.65 11.06 28.34
CA ILE A 298 -5.84 9.83 28.31
C ILE A 298 -5.75 9.27 26.91
N SER A 299 -6.88 9.21 26.20
CA SER A 299 -6.93 8.72 24.82
C SER A 299 -6.11 9.58 23.87
N ASN A 300 -6.14 10.92 24.03
CA ASN A 300 -5.35 11.81 23.18
C ASN A 300 -3.84 11.64 23.41
N ILE A 301 -3.39 11.50 24.66
CA ILE A 301 -1.96 11.26 24.95
C ILE A 301 -1.54 9.91 24.34
N LYS A 302 -2.31 8.84 24.56
CA LYS A 302 -2.02 7.53 23.98
C LYS A 302 -2.01 7.57 22.45
N SER A 303 -2.97 8.25 21.84
CA SER A 303 -3.04 8.41 20.37
C SER A 303 -1.82 9.15 19.83
N LEU A 304 -1.36 10.19 20.54
CA LEU A 304 -0.16 10.93 20.16
C LEU A 304 1.10 10.08 20.25
N LEU A 305 1.27 9.34 21.36
CA LEU A 305 2.38 8.41 21.52
C LEU A 305 2.36 7.30 20.45
N LEU A 306 1.19 6.72 20.21
CA LEU A 306 1.00 5.72 19.15
C LEU A 306 1.32 6.29 17.77
N PHE A 307 0.95 7.55 17.50
CA PHE A 307 1.29 8.23 16.25
C PHE A 307 2.81 8.29 16.04
N PHE A 308 3.57 8.74 17.03
CA PHE A 308 5.05 8.80 16.93
C PHE A 308 5.69 7.42 16.82
N ILE A 309 5.24 6.45 17.63
CA ILE A 309 5.75 5.08 17.58
C ILE A 309 5.49 4.46 16.20
N ASN A 310 4.28 4.61 15.67
CA ASN A 310 3.93 4.06 14.38
C ASN A 310 4.62 4.81 13.24
N SER A 311 4.85 6.12 13.34
CA SER A 311 5.66 6.88 12.38
C SER A 311 7.11 6.38 12.37
N PHE A 312 7.67 6.05 13.52
CA PHE A 312 9.00 5.45 13.62
C PHE A 312 9.04 4.01 13.05
N LEU A 313 8.05 3.19 13.37
CA LEU A 313 7.95 1.82 12.83
C LEU A 313 7.80 1.79 11.31
N ILE A 314 6.96 2.66 10.75
CA ILE A 314 6.80 2.73 9.29
C ILE A 314 8.08 3.23 8.62
N LEU A 315 8.80 4.15 9.24
CA LEU A 315 10.12 4.60 8.77
C LEU A 315 11.12 3.43 8.69
N ILE A 316 11.17 2.59 9.73
CA ILE A 316 12.03 1.39 9.73
C ILE A 316 11.63 0.44 8.60
N VAL A 317 10.34 0.17 8.44
CA VAL A 317 9.84 -0.72 7.37
C VAL A 317 10.18 -0.16 6.00
N LEU A 318 10.03 1.16 5.80
CA LEU A 318 10.40 1.83 4.55
C LEU A 318 11.91 1.78 4.30
N LEU A 319 12.74 1.99 5.33
CA LEU A 319 14.20 1.86 5.20
C LEU A 319 14.62 0.43 4.82
N MET A 320 14.03 -0.58 5.46
CA MET A 320 14.27 -1.98 5.08
C MET A 320 13.82 -2.25 3.64
N PHE A 321 12.71 -1.67 3.22
CA PHE A 321 12.21 -1.80 1.85
C PHE A 321 13.14 -1.10 0.84
N ILE A 322 13.69 0.07 1.17
CA ILE A 322 14.68 0.77 0.34
C ILE A 322 15.94 -0.10 0.16
N VAL A 323 16.47 -0.64 1.25
CA VAL A 323 17.63 -1.54 1.22
C VAL A 323 17.32 -2.79 0.37
N TYR A 324 16.15 -3.38 0.55
CA TYR A 324 15.69 -4.51 -0.27
C TYR A 324 15.64 -4.15 -1.76
N THR A 325 15.04 -3.01 -2.09
CA THR A 325 14.93 -2.55 -3.50
C THR A 325 16.29 -2.32 -4.12
N ILE A 326 17.25 -1.72 -3.40
CA ILE A 326 18.62 -1.49 -3.88
C ILE A 326 19.33 -2.83 -4.15
N LEU A 327 19.18 -3.80 -3.24
CA LEU A 327 19.83 -5.12 -3.40
C LEU A 327 19.28 -5.92 -4.59
N TYR A 328 18.02 -5.72 -4.95
CA TYR A 328 17.29 -6.48 -5.98
C TYR A 328 16.83 -5.62 -7.17
N LEU A 329 17.43 -4.42 -7.35
CA LEU A 329 17.16 -3.57 -8.51
C LEU A 329 17.73 -4.26 -9.77
N HIS A 330 16.86 -4.59 -10.73
CA HIS A 330 17.21 -5.21 -12.01
C HIS A 330 16.93 -4.26 -13.17
#